data_45d78106c567ebaaccbe1901b83f49c7
#
_entry.id   45d78106c567ebaaccbe1901b83f49c7
#
_cell.length_a   1.000
_cell.length_b   1.000
_cell.length_c   1.000
_cell.angle_alpha   90.00
_cell.angle_beta   90.00
_cell.angle_gamma   90.00
#
_symmetry.space_group_name_H-M   'P 1'
#
loop_
_entity.id
_entity.type
_entity.pdbx_description
1 polymer ?
#
loop_
_entity_poly.entity_id
_entity_poly.type
_entity_poly.pdbx_seq_one_letter_code
_entity_poly.pdbx_strand_id
1 'polypeptide(L)'
;MTEKQYQKADAMVFATLMVVIVGIFLNMLGMLSSGGTNSGMTIVTLVSVVGALANILVYRKLKGQRSCGIFMTVIAILVWGCMVLLVDAQFFYMLAAALFIAQMAYLEKKRIIVSAVVMLPIFAVRSMMLAQNGSVSLTEAGTSVVLLILIIVSVYNISKIWIIFNAENLDTVRRVSEDLVTHFDEANKYIHTLDLALNKSNSAMEGITANIENTAQEIQNQSKRCLDIENSTQDAKAQTDIMVQASNNTLQEVVRGIEVMEKLHTHAQEISLAYFKWHIQLKR
;
A
#
# COMPACT_ATOMS: atom_id res chain seq x y z
N MET A 1 -10.62 0.21 -5.51
CA MET A 1 -9.89 1.19 -4.67
C MET A 1 -10.80 2.38 -4.41
N THR A 2 -10.79 2.90 -3.18
CA THR A 2 -11.46 4.16 -2.82
C THR A 2 -10.65 5.36 -3.30
N GLU A 3 -11.25 6.56 -3.35
CA GLU A 3 -10.54 7.79 -3.74
C GLU A 3 -9.29 8.04 -2.88
N LYS A 4 -9.38 7.83 -1.55
CA LYS A 4 -8.22 7.95 -0.64
C LYS A 4 -7.10 6.95 -0.97
N GLN A 5 -7.46 5.73 -1.40
CA GLN A 5 -6.48 4.73 -1.82
C GLN A 5 -5.82 5.13 -3.14
N TYR A 6 -6.59 5.68 -4.10
CA TYR A 6 -6.04 6.24 -5.33
C TYR A 6 -5.10 7.41 -5.04
N GLN A 7 -5.45 8.32 -4.14
CA GLN A 7 -4.57 9.44 -3.76
C GLN A 7 -3.23 8.98 -3.21
N LYS A 8 -3.20 7.93 -2.39
CA LYS A 8 -1.96 7.34 -1.86
C LYS A 8 -1.15 6.64 -2.95
N ALA A 9 -1.81 5.85 -3.80
CA ALA A 9 -1.17 5.18 -4.93
C ALA A 9 -0.59 6.19 -5.93
N ASP A 10 -1.36 7.22 -6.29
CA ASP A 10 -0.91 8.31 -7.17
C ASP A 10 0.32 9.04 -6.63
N ALA A 11 0.39 9.28 -5.30
CA ALA A 11 1.54 9.93 -4.68
C ALA A 11 2.81 9.05 -4.78
N MET A 12 2.69 7.75 -4.52
CA MET A 12 3.81 6.81 -4.63
C MET A 12 4.28 6.67 -6.08
N VAL A 13 3.33 6.52 -7.00
CA VAL A 13 3.61 6.40 -8.44
C VAL A 13 4.26 7.68 -8.97
N PHE A 14 3.69 8.84 -8.62
CA PHE A 14 4.27 10.14 -8.98
C PHE A 14 5.72 10.26 -8.52
N ALA A 15 6.01 9.97 -7.25
CA ALA A 15 7.37 10.04 -6.71
C ALA A 15 8.31 9.10 -7.47
N THR A 16 7.91 7.84 -7.71
CA THR A 16 8.74 6.86 -8.44
C THR A 16 8.98 7.28 -9.88
N LEU A 17 7.94 7.72 -10.60
CA LEU A 17 8.07 8.15 -11.99
C LEU A 17 8.90 9.43 -12.13
N MET A 18 8.77 10.37 -11.18
CA MET A 18 9.61 11.57 -11.15
C MET A 18 11.09 11.23 -10.94
N VAL A 19 11.40 10.28 -10.05
CA VAL A 19 12.78 9.80 -9.86
C VAL A 19 13.34 9.21 -11.16
N VAL A 20 12.54 8.43 -11.90
CA VAL A 20 12.95 7.88 -13.20
C VAL A 20 13.20 8.99 -14.23
N ILE A 21 12.26 9.92 -14.39
CA ILE A 21 12.38 11.00 -15.38
C ILE A 21 13.55 11.93 -15.06
N VAL A 22 13.72 12.30 -13.77
CA VAL A 22 14.86 13.12 -13.32
C VAL A 22 16.18 12.34 -13.49
N GLY A 23 16.18 11.04 -13.21
CA GLY A 23 17.33 10.17 -13.45
C GLY A 23 17.75 10.13 -14.92
N ILE A 24 16.77 10.04 -15.85
CA ILE A 24 17.01 10.13 -17.29
C ILE A 24 17.61 11.50 -17.63
N PHE A 25 17.00 12.59 -17.15
CA PHE A 25 17.46 13.95 -17.38
C PHE A 25 18.91 14.15 -16.92
N LEU A 26 19.23 13.78 -15.67
CA LEU A 26 20.60 13.92 -15.12
C LEU A 26 21.62 13.09 -15.87
N ASN A 27 21.25 11.87 -16.28
CA ASN A 27 22.12 11.01 -17.09
C ASN A 27 22.43 11.63 -18.44
N MET A 28 21.41 12.16 -19.15
CA MET A 28 21.58 12.85 -20.42
C MET A 28 22.42 14.11 -20.28
N LEU A 29 22.21 14.90 -19.23
CA LEU A 29 23.00 16.09 -18.95
C LEU A 29 24.49 15.74 -18.71
N GLY A 30 24.76 14.65 -17.97
CA GLY A 30 26.10 14.14 -17.76
C GLY A 30 26.79 13.71 -19.05
N MET A 31 26.06 13.03 -19.93
CA MET A 31 26.59 12.62 -21.25
C MET A 31 26.87 13.82 -22.16
N LEU A 32 26.01 14.84 -22.16
CA LEU A 32 26.22 16.08 -22.92
C LEU A 32 27.43 16.87 -22.38
N SER A 33 27.65 16.91 -21.07
CA SER A 33 28.77 17.62 -20.45
C SER A 33 30.13 16.94 -20.73
N SER A 34 30.14 15.64 -20.96
CA SER A 34 31.35 14.88 -21.31
C SER A 34 31.78 14.96 -22.79
N GLY A 35 31.16 15.84 -23.57
CA GLY A 35 31.52 16.12 -24.96
C GLY A 35 30.82 15.26 -25.99
N GLY A 36 29.84 14.45 -25.60
CA GLY A 36 28.97 13.71 -26.49
C GLY A 36 27.90 14.62 -27.13
N THR A 37 28.19 15.22 -28.27
CA THR A 37 27.21 16.02 -29.06
C THR A 37 26.42 15.10 -29.98
N ASN A 38 25.37 14.47 -29.47
CA ASN A 38 24.42 13.74 -30.28
C ASN A 38 23.05 14.46 -30.21
N SER A 39 22.47 14.79 -31.36
CA SER A 39 21.14 15.43 -31.44
C SER A 39 20.07 14.65 -30.65
N GLY A 40 20.20 13.32 -30.60
CA GLY A 40 19.30 12.45 -29.81
C GLY A 40 19.34 12.76 -28.33
N MET A 41 20.52 13.00 -27.73
CA MET A 41 20.68 13.33 -26.31
C MET A 41 20.01 14.66 -25.96
N THR A 42 20.13 15.66 -26.82
CA THR A 42 19.49 16.98 -26.63
C THR A 42 17.97 16.82 -26.68
N ILE A 43 17.43 16.05 -27.61
CA ILE A 43 15.99 15.80 -27.72
C ILE A 43 15.50 15.09 -26.47
N VAL A 44 16.17 14.03 -26.00
CA VAL A 44 15.76 13.29 -24.80
C VAL A 44 15.81 14.17 -23.54
N THR A 45 16.79 15.05 -23.44
CA THR A 45 16.89 16.04 -22.35
C THR A 45 15.65 16.95 -22.33
N LEU A 46 15.29 17.53 -23.49
CA LEU A 46 14.09 18.36 -23.63
C LEU A 46 12.81 17.58 -23.32
N VAL A 47 12.66 16.38 -23.88
CA VAL A 47 11.49 15.50 -23.65
C VAL A 47 11.38 15.13 -22.17
N SER A 48 12.49 14.91 -21.47
CA SER A 48 12.48 14.64 -20.01
C SER A 48 11.97 15.83 -19.20
N VAL A 49 12.37 17.06 -19.53
CA VAL A 49 11.86 18.26 -18.89
C VAL A 49 10.35 18.43 -19.13
N VAL A 50 9.93 18.32 -20.39
CA VAL A 50 8.51 18.40 -20.75
C VAL A 50 7.72 17.29 -20.08
N GLY A 51 8.24 16.07 -20.04
CA GLY A 51 7.63 14.92 -19.36
C GLY A 51 7.50 15.13 -17.86
N ALA A 52 8.52 15.70 -17.20
CA ALA A 52 8.44 16.03 -15.78
C ALA A 52 7.35 17.07 -15.50
N LEU A 53 7.30 18.16 -16.28
CA LEU A 53 6.27 19.18 -16.15
C LEU A 53 4.87 18.63 -16.41
N ALA A 54 4.71 17.81 -17.45
CA ALA A 54 3.44 17.15 -17.77
C ALA A 54 2.99 16.22 -16.61
N ASN A 55 3.89 15.44 -16.03
CA ASN A 55 3.59 14.59 -14.86
C ASN A 55 3.14 15.41 -13.65
N ILE A 56 3.79 16.54 -13.37
CA ILE A 56 3.39 17.45 -12.29
C ILE A 56 1.97 18.00 -12.55
N LEU A 57 1.66 18.41 -13.76
CA LEU A 57 0.35 18.94 -14.14
C LEU A 57 -0.75 17.86 -14.01
N VAL A 58 -0.48 16.64 -14.51
CA VAL A 58 -1.41 15.51 -14.42
C VAL A 58 -1.66 15.17 -12.96
N TYR A 59 -0.61 15.05 -12.15
CA TYR A 59 -0.74 14.77 -10.73
C TYR A 59 -1.57 15.83 -10.01
N ARG A 60 -1.32 17.12 -10.27
CA ARG A 60 -2.08 18.23 -9.63
C ARG A 60 -3.56 18.24 -10.00
N LYS A 61 -3.90 17.93 -11.28
CA LYS A 61 -5.27 18.02 -11.79
C LYS A 61 -6.10 16.76 -11.53
N LEU A 62 -5.48 15.58 -11.58
CA LEU A 62 -6.20 14.29 -11.59
C LEU A 62 -5.94 13.41 -10.37
N LYS A 63 -5.24 13.92 -9.36
CA LYS A 63 -4.93 13.18 -8.13
C LYS A 63 -6.19 12.59 -7.48
N GLY A 64 -6.17 11.30 -7.20
CA GLY A 64 -7.29 10.56 -6.63
C GLY A 64 -8.25 9.95 -7.66
N GLN A 65 -8.03 10.23 -8.95
CA GLN A 65 -8.80 9.63 -10.04
C GLN A 65 -8.05 8.44 -10.64
N ARG A 66 -8.80 7.43 -11.08
CA ARG A 66 -8.23 6.26 -11.76
C ARG A 66 -7.38 6.62 -12.99
N SER A 67 -7.74 7.72 -13.68
CA SER A 67 -7.06 8.21 -14.87
C SER A 67 -5.68 8.78 -14.57
N CYS A 68 -5.44 9.32 -13.37
CA CYS A 68 -4.18 9.97 -13.01
C CYS A 68 -2.98 9.06 -13.26
N GLY A 69 -3.01 7.86 -12.68
CA GLY A 69 -1.93 6.90 -12.83
C GLY A 69 -1.72 6.44 -14.29
N ILE A 70 -2.78 6.35 -15.08
CA ILE A 70 -2.66 5.97 -16.50
C ILE A 70 -1.89 7.05 -17.26
N PHE A 71 -2.29 8.32 -17.14
CA PHE A 71 -1.62 9.41 -17.84
C PHE A 71 -0.17 9.58 -17.40
N MET A 72 0.09 9.53 -16.08
CA MET A 72 1.46 9.60 -15.56
C MET A 72 2.35 8.48 -16.11
N THR A 73 1.84 7.25 -16.18
CA THR A 73 2.56 6.11 -16.72
C THR A 73 2.82 6.25 -18.21
N VAL A 74 1.83 6.70 -19.00
CA VAL A 74 1.98 6.93 -20.44
C VAL A 74 3.08 7.97 -20.71
N ILE A 75 3.08 9.09 -19.98
CA ILE A 75 4.11 10.11 -20.10
C ILE A 75 5.50 9.52 -19.80
N ALA A 76 5.63 8.76 -18.72
CA ALA A 76 6.90 8.15 -18.35
C ALA A 76 7.39 7.10 -19.37
N ILE A 77 6.48 6.30 -19.96
CA ILE A 77 6.79 5.34 -21.03
C ILE A 77 7.23 6.08 -22.29
N LEU A 78 6.61 7.21 -22.63
CA LEU A 78 7.02 8.03 -23.77
C LEU A 78 8.41 8.63 -23.58
N VAL A 79 8.72 9.18 -22.40
CA VAL A 79 10.06 9.68 -22.08
C VAL A 79 11.09 8.56 -22.17
N TRP A 80 10.80 7.41 -21.55
CA TRP A 80 11.67 6.24 -21.62
C TRP A 80 11.84 5.72 -23.04
N GLY A 81 10.76 5.64 -23.82
CA GLY A 81 10.79 5.21 -25.21
C GLY A 81 11.63 6.13 -26.10
N CYS A 82 11.51 7.45 -25.94
CA CYS A 82 12.38 8.42 -26.62
C CYS A 82 13.85 8.21 -26.28
N MET A 83 14.16 7.96 -25.02
CA MET A 83 15.52 7.67 -24.57
C MET A 83 16.05 6.39 -25.24
N VAL A 84 15.27 5.31 -25.21
CA VAL A 84 15.65 4.02 -25.80
C VAL A 84 15.88 4.13 -27.31
N LEU A 85 15.06 4.90 -28.02
CA LEU A 85 15.14 5.01 -29.48
C LEU A 85 16.25 5.94 -29.98
N LEU A 86 16.60 6.98 -29.22
CA LEU A 86 17.46 8.05 -29.67
C LEU A 86 18.89 7.99 -29.09
N VAL A 87 19.10 7.22 -28.02
CA VAL A 87 20.39 7.15 -27.33
C VAL A 87 20.91 5.71 -27.35
N ASP A 88 22.20 5.56 -27.68
CA ASP A 88 22.87 4.27 -27.68
C ASP A 88 23.40 3.92 -26.30
N ALA A 89 22.54 3.38 -25.44
CA ALA A 89 22.95 2.89 -24.13
C ALA A 89 22.23 1.59 -23.76
N GLN A 90 23.00 0.65 -23.24
CA GLN A 90 22.56 -0.72 -23.00
C GLN A 90 21.72 -0.88 -21.72
N PHE A 91 21.83 0.04 -20.75
CA PHE A 91 21.25 -0.12 -19.41
C PHE A 91 19.79 0.36 -19.27
N PHE A 92 19.15 0.76 -20.35
CA PHE A 92 17.80 1.36 -20.30
C PHE A 92 16.68 0.39 -19.90
N TYR A 93 16.90 -0.93 -20.03
CA TYR A 93 15.97 -1.93 -19.51
C TYR A 93 15.85 -1.88 -17.97
N MET A 94 16.88 -1.40 -17.25
CA MET A 94 16.83 -1.26 -15.79
C MET A 94 15.83 -0.19 -15.36
N LEU A 95 15.74 0.91 -16.12
CA LEU A 95 14.75 1.95 -15.84
C LEU A 95 13.32 1.48 -16.11
N ALA A 96 13.14 0.54 -17.04
CA ALA A 96 11.86 -0.11 -17.26
C ALA A 96 11.36 -0.86 -16.03
N ALA A 97 12.24 -1.47 -15.23
CA ALA A 97 11.87 -2.13 -13.98
C ALA A 97 11.18 -1.17 -13.00
N ALA A 98 11.72 0.05 -12.84
CA ALA A 98 11.12 1.06 -11.97
C ALA A 98 9.73 1.50 -12.46
N LEU A 99 9.52 1.59 -13.78
CA LEU A 99 8.22 1.88 -14.36
C LEU A 99 7.20 0.78 -14.08
N PHE A 100 7.59 -0.49 -14.15
CA PHE A 100 6.71 -1.61 -13.82
C PHE A 100 6.41 -1.70 -12.32
N ILE A 101 7.42 -1.48 -11.46
CA ILE A 101 7.26 -1.47 -10.01
C ILE A 101 6.29 -0.36 -9.58
N ALA A 102 6.38 0.83 -10.16
CA ALA A 102 5.46 1.92 -9.89
C ALA A 102 4.00 1.51 -10.11
N GLN A 103 3.72 0.74 -11.17
CA GLN A 103 2.35 0.32 -11.51
C GLN A 103 1.77 -0.70 -10.53
N MET A 104 2.61 -1.41 -9.77
CA MET A 104 2.13 -2.35 -8.74
C MET A 104 1.31 -1.66 -7.64
N ALA A 105 1.54 -0.37 -7.39
CA ALA A 105 0.78 0.41 -6.41
C ALA A 105 -0.73 0.45 -6.67
N TYR A 106 -1.15 0.27 -7.93
CA TYR A 106 -2.57 0.25 -8.29
C TYR A 106 -3.22 -1.13 -8.16
N LEU A 107 -2.47 -2.19 -7.92
CA LEU A 107 -2.96 -3.58 -7.81
C LEU A 107 -3.78 -4.04 -9.04
N GLU A 108 -3.51 -3.47 -10.21
CA GLU A 108 -4.18 -3.79 -11.47
C GLU A 108 -3.25 -4.51 -12.45
N LYS A 109 -3.37 -5.85 -12.56
CA LYS A 109 -2.57 -6.68 -13.49
C LYS A 109 -2.63 -6.19 -14.94
N LYS A 110 -3.81 -5.68 -15.36
CA LYS A 110 -4.01 -5.21 -16.74
C LYS A 110 -3.06 -4.08 -17.12
N ARG A 111 -2.71 -3.19 -16.18
CA ARG A 111 -1.79 -2.08 -16.44
C ARG A 111 -0.38 -2.57 -16.75
N ILE A 112 0.09 -3.57 -15.99
CA ILE A 112 1.42 -4.18 -16.20
C ILE A 112 1.50 -4.83 -17.57
N ILE A 113 0.45 -5.58 -17.96
CA ILE A 113 0.38 -6.25 -19.26
C ILE A 113 0.39 -5.23 -20.41
N VAL A 114 -0.45 -4.19 -20.32
CA VAL A 114 -0.52 -3.15 -21.37
C VAL A 114 0.82 -2.44 -21.52
N SER A 115 1.47 -2.09 -20.41
CA SER A 115 2.79 -1.45 -20.46
C SER A 115 3.85 -2.39 -21.05
N ALA A 116 3.79 -3.68 -20.73
CA ALA A 116 4.71 -4.68 -21.27
C ALA A 116 4.54 -4.82 -22.79
N VAL A 117 3.31 -4.88 -23.27
CA VAL A 117 2.98 -4.96 -24.71
C VAL A 117 3.50 -3.74 -25.48
N VAL A 118 3.56 -2.56 -24.86
CA VAL A 118 4.11 -1.36 -25.50
C VAL A 118 5.63 -1.29 -25.39
N MET A 119 6.20 -1.56 -24.23
CA MET A 119 7.62 -1.35 -23.96
C MET A 119 8.51 -2.42 -24.58
N LEU A 120 8.05 -3.68 -24.58
CA LEU A 120 8.85 -4.81 -25.07
C LEU A 120 9.17 -4.72 -26.57
N PRO A 121 8.22 -4.42 -27.48
CA PRO A 121 8.53 -4.24 -28.90
C PRO A 121 9.48 -3.08 -29.18
N ILE A 122 9.28 -1.93 -28.50
CA ILE A 122 10.15 -0.75 -28.65
C ILE A 122 11.59 -1.13 -28.31
N PHE A 123 11.77 -1.80 -27.19
CA PHE A 123 13.10 -2.22 -26.75
C PHE A 123 13.71 -3.31 -27.63
N ALA A 124 12.93 -4.30 -28.07
CA ALA A 124 13.38 -5.38 -28.94
C ALA A 124 13.83 -4.84 -30.31
N VAL A 125 13.05 -3.98 -30.94
CA VAL A 125 13.40 -3.34 -32.21
C VAL A 125 14.70 -2.55 -32.08
N ARG A 126 14.83 -1.76 -31.01
CA ARG A 126 16.05 -0.97 -30.77
C ARG A 126 17.28 -1.83 -30.52
N SER A 127 17.16 -2.87 -29.69
CA SER A 127 18.26 -3.81 -29.44
C SER A 127 18.74 -4.49 -30.72
N MET A 128 17.79 -4.80 -31.62
CA MET A 128 18.11 -5.41 -32.91
C MET A 128 18.81 -4.42 -33.87
N MET A 129 18.35 -3.16 -33.88
CA MET A 129 19.03 -2.10 -34.67
C MET A 129 20.46 -1.84 -34.19
N LEU A 130 20.71 -1.81 -32.88
CA LEU A 130 22.02 -1.63 -32.29
C LEU A 130 22.97 -2.81 -32.64
N ALA A 131 22.45 -4.03 -32.66
CA ALA A 131 23.19 -5.19 -33.08
C ALA A 131 23.54 -5.16 -34.58
N GLN A 132 22.62 -4.73 -35.44
CA GLN A 132 22.84 -4.57 -36.89
C GLN A 132 23.87 -3.49 -37.19
N ASN A 133 23.90 -2.41 -36.42
CA ASN A 133 24.86 -1.32 -36.58
C ASN A 133 26.25 -1.64 -36.00
N GLY A 134 26.44 -2.84 -35.42
CA GLY A 134 27.72 -3.25 -34.83
C GLY A 134 28.05 -2.55 -33.50
N SER A 135 27.13 -1.75 -32.96
CA SER A 135 27.32 -1.05 -31.69
C SER A 135 27.24 -2.01 -30.48
N VAL A 136 26.60 -3.16 -30.65
CA VAL A 136 26.39 -4.18 -29.64
C VAL A 136 26.45 -5.54 -30.29
N SER A 137 26.99 -6.54 -29.60
CA SER A 137 26.93 -7.91 -30.13
C SER A 137 25.49 -8.45 -30.15
N LEU A 138 25.18 -9.33 -31.09
CA LEU A 138 23.87 -9.99 -31.18
C LEU A 138 23.49 -10.71 -29.87
N THR A 139 24.51 -11.28 -29.21
CA THR A 139 24.36 -11.97 -27.92
C THR A 139 23.93 -10.99 -26.82
N GLU A 140 24.57 -9.82 -26.73
CA GLU A 140 24.24 -8.79 -25.73
C GLU A 140 22.83 -8.19 -25.96
N ALA A 141 22.48 -7.94 -27.23
CA ALA A 141 21.13 -7.49 -27.59
C ALA A 141 20.07 -8.52 -27.17
N GLY A 142 20.29 -9.80 -27.47
CA GLY A 142 19.42 -10.89 -27.08
C GLY A 142 19.32 -11.02 -25.55
N THR A 143 20.42 -10.94 -24.83
CA THR A 143 20.47 -11.00 -23.36
C THR A 143 19.67 -9.86 -22.73
N SER A 144 19.79 -8.65 -23.26
CA SER A 144 19.06 -7.48 -22.77
C SER A 144 17.55 -7.64 -22.91
N VAL A 145 17.08 -8.19 -24.03
CA VAL A 145 15.65 -8.48 -24.25
C VAL A 145 15.16 -9.56 -23.29
N VAL A 146 15.93 -10.65 -23.11
CA VAL A 146 15.60 -11.72 -22.15
C VAL A 146 15.51 -11.15 -20.73
N LEU A 147 16.43 -10.29 -20.32
CA LEU A 147 16.40 -9.64 -19.01
C LEU A 147 15.16 -8.78 -18.82
N LEU A 148 14.76 -8.02 -19.84
CA LEU A 148 13.52 -7.24 -19.78
C LEU A 148 12.29 -8.15 -19.60
N ILE A 149 12.23 -9.27 -20.33
CA ILE A 149 11.16 -10.27 -20.20
C ILE A 149 11.15 -10.84 -18.78
N LEU A 150 12.30 -11.19 -18.22
CA LEU A 150 12.41 -11.71 -16.85
C LEU A 150 11.92 -10.68 -15.81
N ILE A 151 12.24 -9.40 -16.00
CA ILE A 151 11.74 -8.31 -15.15
C ILE A 151 10.21 -8.25 -15.22
N ILE A 152 9.63 -8.25 -16.42
CA ILE A 152 8.18 -8.21 -16.63
C ILE A 152 7.50 -9.39 -15.94
N VAL A 153 8.00 -10.61 -16.16
CA VAL A 153 7.45 -11.83 -15.56
C VAL A 153 7.55 -11.78 -14.02
N SER A 154 8.68 -11.33 -13.50
CA SER A 154 8.90 -11.20 -12.05
C SER A 154 7.93 -10.19 -11.43
N VAL A 155 7.80 -9.00 -12.02
CA VAL A 155 6.89 -7.96 -11.53
C VAL A 155 5.43 -8.43 -11.62
N TYR A 156 5.06 -9.12 -12.69
CA TYR A 156 3.71 -9.70 -12.85
C TYR A 156 3.42 -10.73 -11.75
N ASN A 157 4.34 -11.65 -11.49
CA ASN A 157 4.18 -12.67 -10.45
C ASN A 157 4.11 -12.05 -9.04
N ILE A 158 4.99 -11.10 -8.73
CA ILE A 158 4.96 -10.38 -7.45
C ILE A 158 3.64 -9.63 -7.31
N SER A 159 3.17 -8.94 -8.35
CA SER A 159 1.87 -8.25 -8.35
C SER A 159 0.71 -9.22 -8.11
N LYS A 160 0.76 -10.43 -8.70
CA LYS A 160 -0.24 -11.47 -8.47
C LYS A 160 -0.30 -11.89 -7.00
N ILE A 161 0.85 -12.14 -6.39
CA ILE A 161 0.96 -12.51 -4.97
C ILE A 161 0.44 -11.38 -4.08
N TRP A 162 0.83 -10.13 -4.35
CA TRP A 162 0.38 -8.95 -3.61
C TRP A 162 -1.14 -8.75 -3.66
N ILE A 163 -1.76 -8.97 -4.83
CA ILE A 163 -3.22 -8.86 -4.98
C ILE A 163 -3.92 -9.94 -4.14
N ILE A 164 -3.42 -11.18 -4.15
CA ILE A 164 -3.97 -12.28 -3.35
C ILE A 164 -3.83 -11.96 -1.87
N PHE A 165 -2.63 -11.57 -1.43
CA PHE A 165 -2.36 -11.24 -0.03
C PHE A 165 -3.22 -10.08 0.49
N ASN A 166 -3.40 -9.01 -0.32
CA ASN A 166 -4.30 -7.92 0.06
C ASN A 166 -5.77 -8.35 0.12
N ALA A 167 -6.19 -9.26 -0.76
CA ALA A 167 -7.56 -9.80 -0.73
C ALA A 167 -7.80 -10.64 0.53
N GLU A 168 -6.85 -11.51 0.89
CA GLU A 168 -6.90 -12.32 2.11
C GLU A 168 -6.88 -11.46 3.37
N ASN A 169 -6.02 -10.44 3.42
CA ASN A 169 -5.98 -9.50 4.55
C ASN A 169 -7.29 -8.70 4.69
N LEU A 170 -7.87 -8.28 3.56
CA LEU A 170 -9.15 -7.56 3.56
C LEU A 170 -10.28 -8.45 4.07
N ASP A 171 -10.32 -9.72 3.65
CA ASP A 171 -11.29 -10.70 4.11
C ASP A 171 -11.11 -11.02 5.60
N THR A 172 -9.87 -11.12 6.07
CA THR A 172 -9.56 -11.29 7.50
C THR A 172 -10.01 -10.10 8.33
N VAL A 173 -9.69 -8.88 7.89
CA VAL A 173 -10.14 -7.64 8.57
C VAL A 173 -11.66 -7.55 8.58
N ARG A 174 -12.31 -7.94 7.48
CA ARG A 174 -13.77 -7.97 7.41
C ARG A 174 -14.36 -8.96 8.41
N ARG A 175 -13.85 -10.20 8.46
CA ARG A 175 -14.30 -11.22 9.43
C ARG A 175 -14.11 -10.75 10.87
N VAL A 176 -12.93 -10.23 11.19
CA VAL A 176 -12.67 -9.68 12.54
C VAL A 176 -13.63 -8.52 12.87
N SER A 177 -13.94 -7.67 11.88
CA SER A 177 -14.90 -6.59 12.06
C SER A 177 -16.33 -7.11 12.27
N GLU A 178 -16.75 -8.13 11.53
CA GLU A 178 -18.06 -8.78 11.67
C GLU A 178 -18.17 -9.49 13.04
N ASP A 179 -17.12 -10.21 13.45
CA ASP A 179 -17.03 -10.83 14.78
C ASP A 179 -17.09 -9.79 15.90
N LEU A 180 -16.38 -8.66 15.73
CA LEU A 180 -16.40 -7.56 16.69
C LEU A 180 -17.81 -6.96 16.84
N VAL A 181 -18.52 -6.75 15.73
CA VAL A 181 -19.91 -6.26 15.75
C VAL A 181 -20.82 -7.25 16.48
N THR A 182 -20.65 -8.55 16.20
CA THR A 182 -21.43 -9.59 16.88
C THR A 182 -21.16 -9.59 18.39
N HIS A 183 -19.91 -9.47 18.81
CA HIS A 183 -19.56 -9.38 20.22
C HIS A 183 -20.04 -8.10 20.88
N PHE A 184 -20.09 -6.97 20.16
CA PHE A 184 -20.71 -5.74 20.66
C PHE A 184 -22.23 -5.88 20.84
N ASP A 185 -22.91 -6.55 19.92
CA ASP A 185 -24.34 -6.82 20.04
C ASP A 185 -24.64 -7.78 21.20
N GLU A 186 -23.79 -8.81 21.39
CA GLU A 186 -23.89 -9.68 22.58
C GLU A 186 -23.64 -8.90 23.87
N ALA A 187 -22.60 -8.07 23.92
CA ALA A 187 -22.31 -7.23 25.08
C ALA A 187 -23.46 -6.27 25.40
N ASN A 188 -24.04 -5.63 24.37
CA ASN A 188 -25.24 -4.79 24.55
C ASN A 188 -26.45 -5.57 25.07
N LYS A 189 -26.61 -6.81 24.63
CA LYS A 189 -27.65 -7.71 25.13
C LYS A 189 -27.45 -8.05 26.61
N TYR A 190 -26.20 -8.31 27.01
CA TYR A 190 -25.85 -8.51 28.43
C TYR A 190 -26.07 -7.27 29.26
N ILE A 191 -25.69 -6.08 28.77
CA ILE A 191 -25.95 -4.80 29.43
C ILE A 191 -27.45 -4.56 29.62
N HIS A 192 -28.28 -4.83 28.60
CA HIS A 192 -29.71 -4.70 28.67
C HIS A 192 -30.33 -5.70 29.65
N THR A 193 -29.82 -6.93 29.68
CA THR A 193 -30.25 -7.95 30.63
C THR A 193 -29.87 -7.55 32.07
N LEU A 194 -28.70 -6.94 32.24
CA LEU A 194 -28.23 -6.39 33.50
C LEU A 194 -29.11 -5.22 33.97
N ASP A 195 -29.46 -4.33 33.06
CA ASP A 195 -30.35 -3.18 33.32
C ASP A 195 -31.75 -3.65 33.72
N LEU A 196 -32.31 -4.64 33.05
CA LEU A 196 -33.57 -5.28 33.42
C LEU A 196 -33.50 -6.00 34.77
N ALA A 197 -32.36 -6.65 35.09
CA ALA A 197 -32.13 -7.28 36.39
C ALA A 197 -31.99 -6.23 37.51
N LEU A 198 -31.32 -5.11 37.21
CA LEU A 198 -31.19 -3.96 38.12
C LEU A 198 -32.56 -3.31 38.39
N ASN A 199 -33.37 -3.09 37.34
CA ASN A 199 -34.70 -2.53 37.47
C ASN A 199 -35.63 -3.46 38.25
N LYS A 200 -35.53 -4.77 38.03
CA LYS A 200 -36.26 -5.78 38.81
C LYS A 200 -35.78 -5.84 40.27
N SER A 201 -34.47 -5.67 40.48
CA SER A 201 -33.89 -5.56 41.83
C SER A 201 -34.34 -4.29 42.56
N ASN A 202 -34.40 -3.14 41.84
CA ASN A 202 -34.92 -1.89 42.38
C ASN A 202 -36.41 -1.98 42.75
N SER A 203 -37.22 -2.59 41.87
CA SER A 203 -38.64 -2.79 42.17
C SER A 203 -38.85 -3.77 43.38
N ALA A 204 -37.97 -4.75 43.51
CA ALA A 204 -37.99 -5.62 44.68
C ALA A 204 -37.55 -4.88 45.96
N MET A 205 -36.58 -3.94 45.86
CA MET A 205 -36.17 -3.08 46.97
C MET A 205 -37.29 -2.10 47.38
N GLU A 206 -38.02 -1.53 46.39
CA GLU A 206 -39.20 -0.68 46.69
C GLU A 206 -40.30 -1.48 47.42
N GLY A 207 -40.55 -2.72 46.98
CA GLY A 207 -41.50 -3.63 47.66
C GLY A 207 -41.03 -4.01 49.09
N ILE A 208 -39.74 -4.14 49.30
CA ILE A 208 -39.14 -4.41 50.60
C ILE A 208 -39.24 -3.16 51.50
N THR A 209 -38.97 -1.96 50.92
CA THR A 209 -39.07 -0.70 51.65
C THR A 209 -40.51 -0.46 52.18
N ALA A 210 -41.51 -0.86 51.42
CA ALA A 210 -42.92 -0.80 51.88
C ALA A 210 -43.24 -1.78 53.03
N ASN A 211 -42.45 -2.83 53.18
CA ASN A 211 -42.58 -3.79 54.30
C ASN A 211 -41.71 -3.47 55.50
N ILE A 212 -40.90 -2.40 55.44
CA ILE A 212 -39.91 -2.00 56.43
C ILE A 212 -40.54 -1.43 57.73
N GLU A 213 -41.78 -1.04 57.70
CA GLU A 213 -42.43 -0.51 58.91
C GLU A 213 -42.55 -1.53 60.08
N ASN A 214 -42.20 -2.81 59.81
CA ASN A 214 -42.46 -3.85 60.81
C ASN A 214 -41.28 -4.51 61.54
N THR A 215 -40.02 -4.32 61.18
CA THR A 215 -38.97 -4.92 61.99
C THR A 215 -37.58 -4.25 61.82
N ALA A 216 -36.99 -3.73 62.92
CA ALA A 216 -35.66 -3.15 63.00
C ALA A 216 -34.53 -4.15 62.51
N GLN A 217 -34.83 -5.42 62.55
CA GLN A 217 -33.90 -6.51 62.19
C GLN A 217 -33.77 -6.70 60.67
N GLU A 218 -34.83 -6.38 59.93
CA GLU A 218 -34.80 -6.40 58.44
C GLU A 218 -34.00 -5.24 57.88
N ILE A 219 -34.02 -4.06 58.56
CA ILE A 219 -33.20 -2.89 58.13
C ILE A 219 -31.70 -3.19 58.15
N GLN A 220 -31.22 -3.90 59.20
CA GLN A 220 -29.80 -4.31 59.24
C GLN A 220 -29.45 -5.32 58.14
N ASN A 221 -30.30 -6.27 57.84
CA ASN A 221 -30.11 -7.20 56.74
C ASN A 221 -30.16 -6.50 55.38
N GLN A 222 -31.00 -5.47 55.28
CA GLN A 222 -31.08 -4.68 54.05
C GLN A 222 -29.88 -3.78 53.84
N SER A 223 -29.33 -3.17 54.87
CA SER A 223 -28.09 -2.40 54.84
C SER A 223 -26.92 -3.27 54.32
N LYS A 224 -26.85 -4.54 54.81
CA LYS A 224 -25.83 -5.51 54.36
C LYS A 224 -26.03 -5.84 52.87
N ARG A 225 -27.26 -6.00 52.39
CA ARG A 225 -27.54 -6.28 50.97
C ARG A 225 -27.22 -5.09 50.08
N CYS A 226 -27.41 -3.83 50.52
CA CYS A 226 -27.00 -2.65 49.80
C CYS A 226 -25.50 -2.58 49.61
N LEU A 227 -24.72 -2.95 50.66
CA LEU A 227 -23.25 -3.04 50.60
C LEU A 227 -22.79 -4.11 49.60
N ASP A 228 -23.44 -5.27 49.54
CA ASP A 228 -23.14 -6.31 48.59
C ASP A 228 -23.41 -5.90 47.14
N ILE A 229 -24.45 -5.10 46.91
CA ILE A 229 -24.76 -4.51 45.58
C ILE A 229 -23.72 -3.47 45.19
N GLU A 230 -23.27 -2.61 46.11
CA GLU A 230 -22.24 -1.61 45.87
C GLU A 230 -20.89 -2.26 45.50
N ASN A 231 -20.48 -3.32 46.22
CA ASN A 231 -19.30 -4.09 45.91
C ASN A 231 -19.40 -4.78 44.51
N SER A 232 -20.58 -5.36 44.19
CA SER A 232 -20.82 -6.00 42.91
C SER A 232 -20.81 -4.99 41.75
N THR A 233 -21.29 -3.75 42.02
CA THR A 233 -21.26 -2.65 41.04
C THR A 233 -19.84 -2.16 40.80
N GLN A 234 -19.03 -2.16 41.87
CA GLN A 234 -17.61 -1.79 41.80
C GLN A 234 -16.79 -2.84 41.03
N ASP A 235 -17.10 -4.12 41.24
CA ASP A 235 -16.49 -5.22 40.48
C ASP A 235 -16.91 -5.21 39.00
N ALA A 236 -18.19 -4.94 38.71
CA ALA A 236 -18.70 -4.80 37.35
C ALA A 236 -18.05 -3.62 36.63
N LYS A 237 -17.81 -2.51 37.34
CA LYS A 237 -17.08 -1.35 36.81
C LYS A 237 -15.64 -1.71 36.49
N ALA A 238 -14.96 -2.43 37.39
CA ALA A 238 -13.58 -2.92 37.15
C ALA A 238 -13.51 -3.85 35.92
N GLN A 239 -14.49 -4.73 35.75
CA GLN A 239 -14.58 -5.57 34.55
C GLN A 239 -14.83 -4.79 33.27
N THR A 240 -15.65 -3.75 33.33
CA THR A 240 -15.91 -2.86 32.18
C THR A 240 -14.62 -2.09 31.81
N ASP A 241 -13.89 -1.59 32.81
CA ASP A 241 -12.60 -0.92 32.59
C ASP A 241 -11.56 -1.86 31.97
N ILE A 242 -11.52 -3.12 32.40
CA ILE A 242 -10.67 -4.17 31.81
C ILE A 242 -11.06 -4.41 30.34
N MET A 243 -12.33 -4.45 30.02
CA MET A 243 -12.83 -4.67 28.66
C MET A 243 -12.50 -3.49 27.73
N VAL A 244 -12.59 -2.26 28.23
CA VAL A 244 -12.18 -1.05 27.51
C VAL A 244 -10.66 -1.06 27.28
N GLN A 245 -9.88 -1.47 28.29
CA GLN A 245 -8.44 -1.56 28.18
C GLN A 245 -7.99 -2.64 27.17
N ALA A 246 -8.65 -3.79 27.16
CA ALA A 246 -8.43 -4.84 26.17
C ALA A 246 -8.75 -4.39 24.75
N SER A 247 -9.84 -3.63 24.59
CA SER A 247 -10.22 -3.04 23.28
C SER A 247 -9.17 -2.04 22.79
N ASN A 248 -8.65 -1.18 23.67
CA ASN A 248 -7.59 -0.24 23.34
C ASN A 248 -6.26 -0.95 22.98
N ASN A 249 -5.93 -2.02 23.69
CA ASN A 249 -4.75 -2.83 23.39
C ASN A 249 -4.88 -3.48 22.00
N THR A 250 -6.06 -4.00 21.67
CA THR A 250 -6.33 -4.57 20.33
C THR A 250 -6.17 -3.50 19.23
N LEU A 251 -6.65 -2.28 19.49
CA LEU A 251 -6.48 -1.17 18.56
C LEU A 251 -4.98 -0.83 18.37
N GLN A 252 -4.20 -0.82 19.45
CA GLN A 252 -2.75 -0.60 19.37
C GLN A 252 -2.03 -1.72 18.61
N GLU A 253 -2.44 -2.98 18.78
CA GLU A 253 -1.88 -4.09 18.01
C GLU A 253 -2.22 -3.99 16.51
N VAL A 254 -3.40 -3.51 16.17
CA VAL A 254 -3.77 -3.22 14.76
C VAL A 254 -2.89 -2.11 14.18
N VAL A 255 -2.68 -1.03 14.94
CA VAL A 255 -1.78 0.06 14.51
C VAL A 255 -0.34 -0.45 14.35
N ARG A 256 0.17 -1.24 15.32
CA ARG A 256 1.49 -1.89 15.19
C ARG A 256 1.56 -2.84 14.00
N GLY A 257 0.49 -3.58 13.73
CA GLY A 257 0.39 -4.42 12.53
C GLY A 257 0.56 -3.62 11.26
N ILE A 258 -0.07 -2.45 11.18
CA ILE A 258 0.08 -1.51 10.05
C ILE A 258 1.54 -1.02 9.94
N GLU A 259 2.17 -0.61 11.05
CA GLU A 259 3.57 -0.18 11.05
C GLU A 259 4.55 -1.30 10.65
N VAL A 260 4.30 -2.53 11.10
CA VAL A 260 5.10 -3.71 10.72
C VAL A 260 4.94 -4.01 9.23
N MET A 261 3.73 -3.88 8.69
CA MET A 261 3.45 -4.04 7.26
C MET A 261 4.18 -2.98 6.43
N GLU A 262 4.23 -1.74 6.92
CA GLU A 262 4.95 -0.65 6.26
C GLU A 262 6.48 -0.88 6.29
N LYS A 263 7.02 -1.36 7.41
CA LYS A 263 8.44 -1.77 7.51
C LYS A 263 8.76 -2.99 6.63
N LEU A 264 7.87 -3.99 6.58
CA LEU A 264 8.01 -5.14 5.69
C LEU A 264 7.99 -4.72 4.22
N HIS A 265 7.13 -3.78 3.87
CA HIS A 265 7.09 -3.19 2.54
C HIS A 265 8.42 -2.49 2.20
N THR A 266 8.95 -1.70 3.13
CA THR A 266 10.24 -1.02 2.98
C THR A 266 11.39 -2.03 2.85
N HIS A 267 11.44 -3.05 3.70
CA HIS A 267 12.44 -4.12 3.62
C HIS A 267 12.35 -4.95 2.33
N ALA A 268 11.14 -5.22 1.84
CA ALA A 268 10.96 -5.89 0.56
C ALA A 268 11.51 -5.04 -0.60
N GLN A 269 11.35 -3.73 -0.52
CA GLN A 269 11.96 -2.79 -1.48
C GLN A 269 13.49 -2.79 -1.39
N GLU A 270 14.05 -2.77 -0.17
CA GLU A 270 15.51 -2.82 0.07
C GLU A 270 16.13 -4.13 -0.43
N ILE A 271 15.48 -5.26 -0.16
CA ILE A 271 15.92 -6.60 -0.65
C ILE A 271 15.86 -6.64 -2.18
N SER A 272 14.81 -6.11 -2.78
CA SER A 272 14.67 -6.00 -4.24
C SER A 272 15.82 -5.16 -4.85
N LEU A 273 16.14 -4.03 -4.22
CA LEU A 273 17.26 -3.16 -4.61
C LEU A 273 18.63 -3.83 -4.40
N ALA A 274 18.80 -4.53 -3.28
CA ALA A 274 20.04 -5.28 -2.98
C ALA A 274 20.26 -6.43 -3.97
N TYR A 275 19.19 -7.18 -4.27
CA TYR A 275 19.21 -8.25 -5.26
C TYR A 275 19.56 -7.73 -6.66
N PHE A 276 18.99 -6.59 -7.02
CA PHE A 276 19.30 -5.90 -8.27
C PHE A 276 20.76 -5.45 -8.34
N LYS A 277 21.29 -4.83 -7.25
CA LYS A 277 22.71 -4.46 -7.14
C LYS A 277 23.65 -5.68 -7.23
N TRP A 278 23.32 -6.75 -6.52
CA TRP A 278 24.10 -7.99 -6.53
C TRP A 278 24.12 -8.63 -7.92
N HIS A 279 22.98 -8.63 -8.62
CA HIS A 279 22.89 -9.15 -9.99
C HIS A 279 23.71 -8.33 -11.01
N ILE A 280 23.83 -7.03 -10.79
CA ILE A 280 24.71 -6.16 -11.60
C ILE A 280 26.18 -6.46 -11.32
N GLN A 281 26.56 -6.73 -10.05
CA GLN A 281 27.95 -7.07 -9.69
C GLN A 281 28.40 -8.44 -10.22
N LEU A 282 27.49 -9.40 -10.32
CA LEU A 282 27.78 -10.73 -10.88
C LEU A 282 27.99 -10.71 -12.41
N LYS A 283 27.61 -9.65 -13.08
CA LYS A 283 27.81 -9.47 -14.55
C LYS A 283 29.05 -8.64 -14.92
N ARG A 284 29.76 -8.12 -13.93
CA ARG A 284 31.10 -7.56 -14.10
C ARG A 284 32.17 -8.61 -13.80
#